data_3e288a08e57ee4cbf70adb9217d2246a
#
_entry.id   3e288a08e57ee4cbf70adb9217d2246a
#
_cell.length_a   1.000
_cell.length_b   1.000
_cell.length_c   1.000
_cell.angle_alpha   90.00
_cell.angle_beta   90.00
_cell.angle_gamma   90.00
#
_symmetry.space_group_name_H-M   'P 1'
#
loop_
_entity.id
_entity.type
_entity.pdbx_description
1 polymer ?
#
loop_
_entity_poly.entity_id
_entity_poly.type
_entity_poly.pdbx_seq_one_letter_code
_entity_poly.pdbx_strand_id
1 'polypeptide(L)'
;ILLIGLLTACGSPATEIPASLPTEEPATPTQAFTDIPASTDTAIPTSTIVPIDTAIPATQASSQDATVSFANDIQPLLKNRCGNCHGGNKTEEGLNLLSYEAIIQGSDNGPVINAGAADDSLLVEMVVTLEMPKRGPKLTPPQVQLIVDWVNQGALNN
;
A
#
# COMPACT_ATOMS: atom_id res chain seq x y z
N ILE A 1 69.04 9.05 -4.22
CA ILE A 1 68.40 9.05 -5.56
C ILE A 1 66.98 9.58 -5.38
N LEU A 2 66.80 10.84 -5.82
CA LEU A 2 65.58 11.62 -5.69
C LEU A 2 64.70 11.36 -6.94
N LEU A 3 63.49 10.84 -6.79
CA LEU A 3 62.54 10.70 -7.88
C LEU A 3 61.35 11.65 -7.62
N ILE A 4 61.28 12.67 -8.44
CA ILE A 4 60.24 13.67 -8.50
C ILE A 4 59.13 13.08 -9.40
N GLY A 5 57.95 12.80 -8.85
CA GLY A 5 56.75 12.36 -9.60
C GLY A 5 55.86 13.55 -9.93
N LEU A 6 55.57 13.76 -11.24
CA LEU A 6 54.69 14.79 -11.77
C LEU A 6 53.22 14.51 -11.38
N LEU A 7 52.56 15.52 -10.85
CA LEU A 7 51.09 15.57 -10.79
C LEU A 7 50.54 16.06 -12.13
N THR A 8 49.76 15.23 -12.79
CA THR A 8 48.90 15.65 -13.91
C THR A 8 47.50 15.88 -13.39
N ALA A 9 47.07 17.14 -13.41
CA ALA A 9 45.71 17.57 -13.14
C ALA A 9 44.86 17.33 -14.39
N CYS A 10 43.86 16.42 -14.32
CA CYS A 10 42.80 16.30 -15.30
C CYS A 10 41.64 17.22 -14.92
N GLY A 11 41.44 18.29 -15.69
CA GLY A 11 40.28 19.17 -15.60
C GLY A 11 39.06 18.48 -16.20
N SER A 12 37.94 18.50 -15.46
CA SER A 12 36.63 18.08 -15.98
C SER A 12 36.01 19.21 -16.80
N PRO A 13 35.44 18.91 -17.99
CA PRO A 13 34.65 19.89 -18.71
C PRO A 13 33.28 20.01 -18.07
N ALA A 14 32.84 21.25 -17.79
CA ALA A 14 31.50 21.58 -17.43
C ALA A 14 30.58 21.39 -18.65
N THR A 15 29.58 20.51 -18.51
CA THR A 15 28.53 20.34 -19.51
C THR A 15 27.41 21.31 -19.16
N GLU A 16 27.23 22.33 -20.00
CA GLU A 16 26.10 23.25 -19.97
C GLU A 16 24.80 22.49 -20.31
N ILE A 17 23.79 22.66 -19.45
CA ILE A 17 22.43 22.18 -19.67
C ILE A 17 21.67 23.25 -20.44
N PRO A 18 21.14 23.00 -21.63
CA PRO A 18 20.24 23.95 -22.28
C PRO A 18 18.88 23.90 -21.62
N ALA A 19 18.48 25.04 -21.07
CA ALA A 19 17.10 25.29 -20.65
C ALA A 19 16.20 25.47 -21.88
N SER A 20 15.25 24.58 -22.06
CA SER A 20 14.08 24.83 -22.90
C SER A 20 12.84 24.26 -22.22
N LEU A 21 12.08 25.15 -21.63
CA LEU A 21 10.67 24.96 -21.25
C LEU A 21 9.82 25.10 -22.53
N PRO A 22 8.90 24.19 -22.79
CA PRO A 22 7.64 24.55 -23.43
C PRO A 22 6.56 24.63 -22.35
N THR A 23 6.07 25.84 -22.16
CA THR A 23 4.79 26.12 -21.50
C THR A 23 3.69 25.59 -22.40
N GLU A 24 3.06 24.49 -22.05
CA GLU A 24 1.73 24.12 -22.58
C GLU A 24 0.68 24.41 -21.52
N GLU A 25 -0.15 25.36 -21.88
CA GLU A 25 -1.37 25.78 -21.22
C GLU A 25 -2.43 24.67 -21.35
N PRO A 26 -3.05 24.17 -20.26
CA PRO A 26 -4.12 23.19 -20.37
C PRO A 26 -5.41 23.90 -20.82
N ALA A 27 -5.86 23.54 -22.04
CA ALA A 27 -7.17 23.88 -22.53
C ALA A 27 -8.27 23.34 -21.62
N THR A 28 -9.07 24.23 -21.07
CA THR A 28 -10.28 23.95 -20.31
C THR A 28 -11.35 23.34 -21.24
N PRO A 29 -11.86 22.13 -21.04
CA PRO A 29 -13.06 21.69 -21.73
C PRO A 29 -14.29 22.32 -21.08
N THR A 30 -14.93 23.23 -21.77
CA THR A 30 -16.27 23.72 -21.48
C THR A 30 -17.26 22.56 -21.66
N GLN A 31 -17.76 21.99 -20.56
CA GLN A 31 -18.85 21.04 -20.56
C GLN A 31 -20.17 21.81 -20.70
N ALA A 32 -20.81 21.62 -21.85
CA ALA A 32 -22.19 22.08 -22.09
C ALA A 32 -23.14 21.22 -21.24
N PHE A 33 -23.93 21.89 -20.41
CA PHE A 33 -25.05 21.26 -19.69
C PHE A 33 -26.14 20.93 -20.69
N THR A 34 -26.37 19.64 -20.88
CA THR A 34 -27.52 19.14 -21.65
C THR A 34 -28.69 18.93 -20.70
N ASP A 35 -29.83 19.55 -21.02
CA ASP A 35 -31.09 19.45 -20.30
C ASP A 35 -31.55 18.01 -20.05
N ILE A 36 -31.89 17.74 -18.79
CA ILE A 36 -32.51 16.48 -18.36
C ILE A 36 -34.03 16.59 -18.59
N PRO A 37 -34.64 15.72 -19.38
CA PRO A 37 -36.10 15.67 -19.45
C PRO A 37 -36.70 15.07 -18.19
N ALA A 38 -37.76 15.70 -17.71
CA ALA A 38 -38.56 15.32 -16.57
C ALA A 38 -39.07 13.85 -16.68
N SER A 39 -38.79 13.06 -15.65
CA SER A 39 -39.27 11.69 -15.53
C SER A 39 -40.75 11.66 -15.13
N THR A 40 -41.53 10.97 -15.94
CA THR A 40 -42.94 10.65 -15.77
C THR A 40 -43.13 9.69 -14.58
N ASP A 41 -44.05 10.04 -13.71
CA ASP A 41 -44.59 9.18 -12.65
C ASP A 41 -45.05 7.84 -13.21
N THR A 42 -44.40 6.77 -12.79
CA THR A 42 -44.90 5.41 -13.00
C THR A 42 -45.17 4.76 -11.64
N ALA A 43 -46.44 4.39 -11.46
CA ALA A 43 -47.00 3.78 -10.29
C ALA A 43 -46.19 2.58 -9.78
N ILE A 44 -45.96 2.54 -8.49
CA ILE A 44 -45.34 1.48 -7.72
C ILE A 44 -46.28 0.28 -7.67
N PRO A 45 -45.92 -0.92 -8.11
CA PRO A 45 -46.66 -2.13 -7.76
C PRO A 45 -46.36 -2.51 -6.31
N THR A 46 -47.38 -2.61 -5.51
CA THR A 46 -47.36 -3.17 -4.15
C THR A 46 -46.91 -4.63 -4.23
N SER A 47 -45.65 -4.87 -3.90
CA SER A 47 -45.10 -6.22 -3.76
C SER A 47 -45.37 -6.72 -2.33
N THR A 48 -46.18 -7.75 -2.23
CA THR A 48 -46.42 -8.58 -1.03
C THR A 48 -45.07 -9.12 -0.53
N ILE A 49 -44.70 -8.74 0.68
CA ILE A 49 -43.55 -9.26 1.42
C ILE A 49 -43.83 -10.69 1.85
N VAL A 50 -43.17 -11.65 1.20
CA VAL A 50 -43.01 -13.00 1.72
C VAL A 50 -41.86 -12.95 2.71
N PRO A 51 -41.96 -13.39 3.95
CA PRO A 51 -40.83 -13.49 4.86
C PRO A 51 -39.96 -14.68 4.38
N ILE A 52 -38.88 -14.40 3.70
CA ILE A 52 -37.80 -15.37 3.50
C ILE A 52 -36.92 -15.28 4.73
N ASP A 53 -37.06 -16.27 5.59
CA ASP A 53 -36.11 -16.57 6.65
C ASP A 53 -34.82 -17.13 6.01
N THR A 54 -34.07 -16.26 5.38
CA THR A 54 -32.72 -16.59 4.94
C THR A 54 -31.79 -15.97 5.95
N ALA A 55 -31.33 -16.80 6.88
CA ALA A 55 -30.22 -16.46 7.74
C ALA A 55 -29.03 -16.06 6.87
N ILE A 56 -28.86 -14.76 6.68
CA ILE A 56 -27.64 -14.18 6.15
C ILE A 56 -26.55 -14.54 7.16
N PRO A 57 -25.49 -15.29 6.78
CA PRO A 57 -24.37 -15.44 7.70
C PRO A 57 -23.89 -14.05 8.06
N ALA A 58 -23.96 -13.74 9.36
CA ALA A 58 -23.54 -12.47 9.91
C ALA A 58 -22.15 -12.17 9.32
N THR A 59 -22.10 -11.16 8.47
CA THR A 59 -20.87 -10.45 8.15
C THR A 59 -20.22 -10.14 9.49
N GLN A 60 -19.11 -10.79 9.77
CA GLN A 60 -18.35 -10.52 10.99
C GLN A 60 -18.00 -9.04 10.96
N ALA A 61 -18.78 -8.25 11.66
CA ALA A 61 -18.40 -6.92 12.05
C ALA A 61 -17.07 -7.10 12.80
N SER A 62 -16.01 -6.56 12.24
CA SER A 62 -14.71 -6.50 12.88
C SER A 62 -14.93 -5.85 14.24
N SER A 63 -14.84 -6.63 15.29
CA SER A 63 -14.85 -6.14 16.66
C SER A 63 -13.56 -5.34 16.84
N GLN A 64 -13.68 -4.02 16.78
CA GLN A 64 -12.57 -3.06 16.90
C GLN A 64 -11.88 -3.07 18.28
N ASP A 65 -12.29 -3.98 19.17
CA ASP A 65 -11.73 -4.16 20.51
C ASP A 65 -10.79 -5.38 20.65
N ALA A 66 -10.66 -6.22 19.62
CA ALA A 66 -9.76 -7.36 19.69
C ALA A 66 -8.34 -6.92 19.32
N THR A 67 -7.39 -7.11 20.26
CA THR A 67 -5.98 -6.88 19.97
C THR A 67 -5.52 -7.85 18.88
N VAL A 68 -5.02 -7.31 17.78
CA VAL A 68 -4.48 -8.12 16.67
C VAL A 68 -3.16 -8.76 17.13
N SER A 69 -3.07 -10.09 16.99
CA SER A 69 -1.87 -10.84 17.37
C SER A 69 -0.91 -10.91 16.19
N PHE A 70 0.34 -10.51 16.42
CA PHE A 70 1.39 -10.71 15.42
C PHE A 70 1.56 -12.20 15.09
N ALA A 71 1.70 -13.05 16.09
CA ALA A 71 2.01 -14.47 15.91
C ALA A 71 0.85 -15.24 15.24
N ASN A 72 -0.40 -14.91 15.57
CA ASN A 72 -1.56 -15.68 15.11
C ASN A 72 -2.21 -15.11 13.83
N ASP A 73 -2.14 -13.79 13.64
CA ASP A 73 -2.88 -13.11 12.57
C ASP A 73 -1.96 -12.54 11.50
N ILE A 74 -0.93 -11.79 11.89
CA ILE A 74 -0.09 -11.03 10.95
C ILE A 74 0.99 -11.90 10.33
N GLN A 75 1.75 -12.63 11.14
CA GLN A 75 2.88 -13.41 10.63
C GLN A 75 2.45 -14.48 9.60
N PRO A 76 1.37 -15.28 9.81
CA PRO A 76 0.88 -16.21 8.81
C PRO A 76 0.45 -15.51 7.51
N LEU A 77 -0.19 -14.36 7.62
CA LEU A 77 -0.62 -13.57 6.48
C LEU A 77 0.59 -13.10 5.65
N LEU A 78 1.56 -12.45 6.28
CA LEU A 78 2.78 -11.95 5.62
C LEU A 78 3.59 -13.09 5.02
N LYS A 79 3.76 -14.19 5.74
CA LYS A 79 4.48 -15.37 5.25
C LYS A 79 3.85 -15.94 3.99
N ASN A 80 2.53 -16.05 3.95
CA ASN A 80 1.81 -16.65 2.83
C ASN A 80 1.70 -15.74 1.61
N ARG A 81 1.61 -14.42 1.82
CA ARG A 81 1.37 -13.45 0.75
C ARG A 81 2.65 -12.75 0.25
N CYS A 82 3.61 -12.56 1.13
CA CYS A 82 4.79 -11.73 0.87
C CYS A 82 6.09 -12.51 0.93
N GLY A 83 6.14 -13.63 1.69
CA GLY A 83 7.35 -14.38 1.99
C GLY A 83 8.10 -14.95 0.78
N ASN A 84 7.44 -15.13 -0.36
CA ASN A 84 8.10 -15.61 -1.58
C ASN A 84 9.11 -14.60 -2.16
N CYS A 85 8.90 -13.30 -1.93
CA CYS A 85 9.77 -12.23 -2.41
C CYS A 85 10.47 -11.51 -1.24
N HIS A 86 9.83 -11.45 -0.07
CA HIS A 86 10.31 -10.75 1.11
C HIS A 86 10.60 -11.73 2.26
N GLY A 87 11.34 -12.82 1.97
CA GLY A 87 11.68 -13.79 3.00
C GLY A 87 12.65 -14.87 2.53
N GLY A 88 13.25 -15.58 3.47
CA GLY A 88 14.21 -16.65 3.21
C GLY A 88 15.47 -16.16 2.49
N ASN A 89 15.80 -16.80 1.37
CA ASN A 89 16.96 -16.45 0.55
C ASN A 89 16.68 -15.29 -0.43
N LYS A 90 15.45 -14.81 -0.51
CA LYS A 90 15.05 -13.66 -1.30
C LYS A 90 14.53 -12.56 -0.40
N THR A 91 15.19 -11.44 -0.44
CA THR A 91 14.80 -10.23 0.28
C THR A 91 14.84 -9.07 -0.73
N GLU A 92 13.79 -8.98 -1.55
CA GLU A 92 13.65 -7.85 -2.47
C GLU A 92 13.70 -6.54 -1.65
N GLU A 93 14.55 -5.59 -2.07
CA GLU A 93 14.84 -4.34 -1.35
C GLU A 93 15.38 -4.56 0.08
N GLY A 94 16.05 -5.67 0.35
CA GLY A 94 16.55 -6.01 1.70
C GLY A 94 15.44 -6.30 2.73
N LEU A 95 14.16 -6.26 2.35
CA LEU A 95 13.03 -6.44 3.26
C LEU A 95 12.74 -7.91 3.53
N ASN A 96 12.73 -8.29 4.80
CA ASN A 96 12.33 -9.61 5.26
C ASN A 96 11.07 -9.53 6.14
N LEU A 97 9.99 -10.16 5.69
CA LEU A 97 8.68 -10.15 6.36
C LEU A 97 8.36 -11.46 7.10
N LEU A 98 9.35 -12.32 7.38
CA LEU A 98 9.13 -13.62 8.02
C LEU A 98 9.25 -13.58 9.54
N SER A 99 9.92 -12.58 10.12
CA SER A 99 10.02 -12.42 11.57
C SER A 99 9.72 -10.98 11.97
N TYR A 100 9.27 -10.82 13.20
CA TYR A 100 8.96 -9.53 13.78
C TYR A 100 10.17 -8.58 13.74
N GLU A 101 11.32 -9.08 14.21
CA GLU A 101 12.57 -8.34 14.30
C GLU A 101 13.00 -7.81 12.92
N ALA A 102 12.88 -8.65 11.90
CA ALA A 102 13.25 -8.27 10.54
C ALA A 102 12.29 -7.23 9.94
N ILE A 103 10.99 -7.30 10.25
CA ILE A 103 10.00 -6.31 9.82
C ILE A 103 10.29 -4.95 10.45
N ILE A 104 10.58 -4.93 11.76
CA ILE A 104 10.88 -3.68 12.48
C ILE A 104 12.24 -3.10 12.05
N GLN A 105 13.19 -3.95 11.65
CA GLN A 105 14.46 -3.48 11.07
C GLN A 105 14.24 -2.70 9.77
N GLY A 106 13.22 -3.08 8.99
CA GLY A 106 12.88 -2.41 7.74
C GLY A 106 13.58 -2.98 6.51
N SER A 107 13.77 -2.12 5.51
CA SER A 107 14.38 -2.43 4.21
C SER A 107 15.68 -1.65 4.00
N ASP A 108 16.35 -1.87 2.87
CA ASP A 108 17.51 -1.08 2.45
C ASP A 108 17.17 0.42 2.29
N ASN A 109 15.89 0.74 2.11
CA ASN A 109 15.38 2.10 1.96
C ASN A 109 14.88 2.71 3.29
N GLY A 110 14.98 1.99 4.40
CA GLY A 110 14.57 2.44 5.73
C GLY A 110 13.38 1.68 6.32
N PRO A 111 12.81 2.22 7.42
CA PRO A 111 11.68 1.61 8.10
C PRO A 111 10.46 1.45 7.19
N VAL A 112 9.77 0.32 7.30
CA VAL A 112 8.54 0.06 6.56
C VAL A 112 7.29 0.10 7.45
N ILE A 113 7.49 0.17 8.78
CA ILE A 113 6.45 0.29 9.80
C ILE A 113 6.74 1.49 10.68
N ASN A 114 5.73 2.33 10.88
CA ASN A 114 5.67 3.35 11.91
C ASN A 114 4.63 2.91 12.95
N ALA A 115 5.08 2.38 14.08
CA ALA A 115 4.20 1.83 15.11
C ALA A 115 3.22 2.90 15.63
N GLY A 116 1.93 2.60 15.59
CA GLY A 116 0.85 3.52 15.96
C GLY A 116 0.41 4.49 14.84
N ALA A 117 1.04 4.42 13.66
CA ALA A 117 0.74 5.32 12.53
C ALA A 117 0.69 4.52 11.21
N ALA A 118 -0.46 3.87 10.97
CA ALA A 118 -0.65 3.04 9.78
C ALA A 118 -0.53 3.87 8.48
N ASP A 119 -1.09 5.08 8.46
CA ASP A 119 -1.07 5.95 7.27
C ASP A 119 0.35 6.40 6.89
N ASP A 120 1.27 6.42 7.84
CA ASP A 120 2.68 6.77 7.64
C ASP A 120 3.58 5.52 7.44
N SER A 121 2.99 4.34 7.32
CA SER A 121 3.71 3.08 7.20
C SER A 121 3.75 2.60 5.75
N LEU A 122 4.96 2.51 5.17
CA LEU A 122 5.17 2.08 3.79
C LEU A 122 4.53 0.71 3.48
N LEU A 123 4.61 -0.24 4.41
CA LEU A 123 3.99 -1.55 4.24
C LEU A 123 2.47 -1.44 4.07
N VAL A 124 1.82 -0.57 4.85
CA VAL A 124 0.39 -0.30 4.76
C VAL A 124 0.05 0.38 3.43
N GLU A 125 0.77 1.43 3.06
CA GLU A 125 0.60 2.11 1.78
C GLU A 125 0.64 1.12 0.61
N MET A 126 1.65 0.27 0.55
CA MET A 126 1.85 -0.69 -0.53
C MET A 126 0.70 -1.71 -0.67
N VAL A 127 0.07 -2.11 0.41
CA VAL A 127 -1.06 -3.06 0.35
C VAL A 127 -2.39 -2.37 0.12
N VAL A 128 -2.58 -1.14 0.62
CA VAL A 128 -3.78 -0.32 0.41
C VAL A 128 -3.87 0.14 -1.04
N THR A 129 -2.76 0.61 -1.62
CA THR A 129 -2.69 1.05 -3.02
C THR A 129 -2.65 -0.12 -4.02
N LEU A 130 -2.64 -1.36 -3.52
CA LEU A 130 -2.52 -2.57 -4.33
C LEU A 130 -1.22 -2.65 -5.15
N GLU A 131 -0.19 -1.92 -4.75
CA GLU A 131 1.15 -2.04 -5.30
C GLU A 131 1.75 -3.42 -4.97
N MET A 132 1.55 -3.89 -3.74
CA MET A 132 1.97 -5.21 -3.30
C MET A 132 0.78 -6.14 -3.00
N PRO A 133 0.98 -7.45 -3.19
CA PRO A 133 2.05 -8.14 -3.89
C PRO A 133 2.09 -7.80 -5.39
N LYS A 134 3.29 -7.67 -5.97
CA LYS A 134 3.44 -7.42 -7.43
C LYS A 134 2.93 -8.59 -8.28
N ARG A 135 3.00 -9.80 -7.74
CA ARG A 135 2.56 -11.04 -8.40
C ARG A 135 1.60 -11.82 -7.52
N GLY A 136 0.66 -12.52 -8.14
CA GLY A 136 -0.37 -13.29 -7.45
C GLY A 136 -1.55 -12.44 -6.97
N PRO A 137 -2.45 -13.04 -6.19
CA PRO A 137 -3.66 -12.34 -5.75
C PRO A 137 -3.31 -11.26 -4.71
N LYS A 138 -3.96 -10.11 -4.86
CA LYS A 138 -3.87 -9.02 -3.88
C LYS A 138 -4.49 -9.44 -2.54
N LEU A 139 -4.19 -8.70 -1.48
CA LEU A 139 -4.84 -8.89 -0.20
C LEU A 139 -6.33 -8.51 -0.33
N THR A 140 -7.17 -9.23 0.40
CA THR A 140 -8.58 -8.87 0.51
C THR A 140 -8.75 -7.67 1.48
N PRO A 141 -9.83 -6.88 1.37
CA PRO A 141 -10.04 -5.76 2.26
C PRO A 141 -9.93 -6.11 3.77
N PRO A 142 -10.48 -7.25 4.26
CA PRO A 142 -10.27 -7.65 5.65
C PRO A 142 -8.80 -7.94 6.00
N GLN A 143 -8.02 -8.49 5.07
CA GLN A 143 -6.60 -8.73 5.30
C GLN A 143 -5.78 -7.43 5.35
N VAL A 144 -6.14 -6.45 4.52
CA VAL A 144 -5.54 -5.11 4.58
C VAL A 144 -5.87 -4.46 5.91
N GLN A 145 -7.15 -4.50 6.32
CA GLN A 145 -7.61 -3.92 7.60
C GLN A 145 -6.88 -4.53 8.80
N LEU A 146 -6.64 -5.84 8.77
CA LEU A 146 -5.91 -6.53 9.83
C LEU A 146 -4.49 -5.97 10.01
N ILE A 147 -3.80 -5.67 8.91
CA ILE A 147 -2.46 -5.04 8.96
C ILE A 147 -2.56 -3.61 9.48
N VAL A 148 -3.53 -2.85 9.01
CA VAL A 148 -3.79 -1.47 9.48
C VAL A 148 -4.03 -1.44 10.99
N ASP A 149 -4.91 -2.32 11.49
CA ASP A 149 -5.26 -2.40 12.91
C ASP A 149 -4.03 -2.79 13.76
N TRP A 150 -3.25 -3.77 13.31
CA TRP A 150 -2.02 -4.15 13.99
C TRP A 150 -1.02 -3.00 14.09
N VAL A 151 -0.80 -2.26 13.01
CA VAL A 151 0.11 -1.12 13.01
C VAL A 151 -0.40 -0.02 13.93
N ASN A 152 -1.70 0.32 13.85
CA ASN A 152 -2.32 1.35 14.71
C ASN A 152 -2.31 0.97 16.19
N GLN A 153 -2.35 -0.33 16.52
CA GLN A 153 -2.20 -0.84 17.88
C GLN A 153 -0.75 -0.85 18.38
N GLY A 154 0.19 -0.29 17.60
CA GLY A 154 1.59 -0.16 17.97
C GLY A 154 2.49 -1.25 17.38
N ALA A 155 2.02 -2.02 16.42
CA ALA A 155 2.77 -3.10 15.77
C ALA A 155 3.41 -4.06 16.79
N LEU A 156 2.63 -4.54 17.74
CA LEU A 156 3.11 -5.34 18.86
C LEU A 156 3.57 -6.74 18.42
N ASN A 157 4.60 -7.26 19.11
CA ASN A 157 5.04 -8.65 19.00
C ASN A 157 4.34 -9.51 20.07
N ASN A 158 3.14 -9.99 19.78
CA ASN A 158 2.27 -10.69 20.73
C ASN A 158 1.68 -12.01 20.15
#